data_bb9da1b5058f93de4183c661ec919c64
#
_entry.id   bb9da1b5058f93de4183c661ec919c64
#
_cell.length_a   1.000
_cell.length_b   1.000
_cell.length_c   1.000
_cell.angle_alpha   90.00
_cell.angle_beta   90.00
_cell.angle_gamma   90.00
#
_symmetry.space_group_name_H-M   'P 1'
#
loop_
_entity.id
_entity.type
_entity.pdbx_description
1 polymer ?
#
loop_
_entity_poly.entity_id
_entity_poly.type
_entity_poly.pdbx_seq_one_letter_code
_entity_poly.pdbx_strand_id
1 'polypeptide(L)'
;MKANQGIRLFVIIILLKARKETDMCIKKWIAVLSALCVAVSLIAGCAHLTKESRNKQDNRPTIIVGSDTFPPYNYTDEHGNPAGIDVKIAEEAFGQLGYRTVFRKIDWEKKDELVESGKIDCIWGCFSMEGRTQDYQWAGPYMVSHQVVAVDAKSSIYHLSDLKDKIIAVQSTTKPEMIFLKQEGNIPRVKSVYSFENREYIYG
;
A
#
# COMPACT_ATOMS: atom_id res chain seq x y z
N MET A 1 23.13 22.01 -25.53
CA MET A 1 23.07 21.75 -26.99
C MET A 1 24.47 21.48 -27.51
N LYS A 2 24.80 20.23 -27.81
CA LYS A 2 25.67 19.79 -28.92
C LYS A 2 25.66 18.26 -28.90
N ALA A 3 25.08 17.74 -29.95
CA ALA A 3 24.76 16.36 -30.14
C ALA A 3 25.99 15.51 -30.48
N ASN A 4 25.91 14.29 -30.09
CA ASN A 4 26.80 13.17 -30.35
C ASN A 4 26.68 12.75 -31.85
N GLN A 5 27.62 13.14 -32.69
CA GLN A 5 27.82 12.63 -34.06
C GLN A 5 29.19 11.97 -34.16
N GLY A 6 29.31 10.72 -33.71
CA GLY A 6 30.62 10.07 -33.68
C GLY A 6 30.68 8.58 -33.97
N ILE A 7 29.63 7.92 -34.47
CA ILE A 7 29.65 6.45 -34.66
C ILE A 7 29.12 6.02 -36.07
N ARG A 8 29.27 6.81 -37.10
CA ARG A 8 28.82 6.39 -38.46
C ARG A 8 29.91 6.28 -39.52
N LEU A 9 31.17 6.35 -39.19
CA LEU A 9 32.22 6.42 -40.23
C LEU A 9 33.28 5.29 -40.19
N PHE A 10 33.08 4.17 -39.51
CA PHE A 10 34.10 3.14 -39.44
C PHE A 10 33.82 1.83 -40.19
N VAL A 11 32.72 1.69 -40.92
CA VAL A 11 32.33 0.44 -41.62
C VAL A 11 32.58 0.49 -43.14
N ILE A 12 32.92 1.63 -43.74
CA ILE A 12 32.97 1.77 -45.20
C ILE A 12 34.43 1.68 -45.80
N ILE A 13 35.50 1.69 -45.01
CA ILE A 13 36.86 1.79 -45.56
C ILE A 13 37.60 0.44 -45.74
N ILE A 14 37.04 -0.69 -45.31
CA ILE A 14 37.74 -2.01 -45.48
C ILE A 14 37.39 -2.74 -46.79
N LEU A 15 36.48 -2.22 -47.63
CA LEU A 15 36.00 -2.94 -48.83
C LEU A 15 36.63 -2.54 -50.16
N LEU A 16 37.69 -1.74 -50.24
CA LEU A 16 38.23 -1.26 -51.53
C LEU A 16 39.65 -1.67 -51.87
N LYS A 17 40.26 -2.67 -51.27
CA LYS A 17 41.61 -3.10 -51.71
C LYS A 17 41.88 -4.61 -51.56
N ALA A 18 41.19 -5.45 -52.37
CA ALA A 18 41.69 -6.77 -52.73
C ALA A 18 41.05 -7.18 -54.05
N ARG A 19 41.76 -6.88 -55.14
CA ARG A 19 41.40 -7.24 -56.52
C ARG A 19 42.05 -8.56 -56.86
N LYS A 20 41.25 -9.53 -57.40
CA LYS A 20 41.63 -10.74 -58.14
C LYS A 20 42.39 -11.82 -57.39
N GLU A 21 41.68 -12.79 -56.97
CA GLU A 21 41.81 -14.25 -57.18
C GLU A 21 40.97 -14.95 -56.12
N THR A 22 39.94 -15.64 -56.55
CA THR A 22 39.11 -16.64 -55.82
C THR A 22 37.60 -16.33 -55.80
N ASP A 23 37.02 -16.25 -56.99
CA ASP A 23 35.56 -16.02 -57.14
C ASP A 23 34.71 -17.19 -56.56
N MET A 24 35.26 -18.32 -56.26
CA MET A 24 34.53 -19.48 -55.75
C MET A 24 34.55 -19.59 -54.23
N CYS A 25 35.63 -19.11 -53.59
CA CYS A 25 35.74 -19.14 -52.14
C CYS A 25 34.95 -17.96 -51.49
N ILE A 26 34.99 -16.80 -52.13
CA ILE A 26 34.30 -15.59 -51.64
C ILE A 26 32.75 -15.76 -51.66
N LYS A 27 32.20 -16.42 -52.70
CA LYS A 27 30.76 -16.72 -52.73
C LYS A 27 30.29 -17.63 -51.59
N LYS A 28 31.09 -18.60 -51.18
CA LYS A 28 30.81 -19.48 -50.03
C LYS A 28 30.89 -18.71 -48.70
N TRP A 29 31.86 -17.80 -48.54
CA TRP A 29 32.00 -16.99 -47.33
C TRP A 29 30.90 -15.92 -47.22
N ILE A 30 30.48 -15.32 -48.32
CA ILE A 30 29.36 -14.38 -48.37
C ILE A 30 28.03 -15.09 -47.97
N ALA A 31 27.81 -16.31 -48.46
CA ALA A 31 26.63 -17.08 -48.08
C ALA A 31 26.62 -17.46 -46.59
N VAL A 32 27.78 -17.79 -46.02
CA VAL A 32 27.92 -18.12 -44.60
C VAL A 32 27.72 -16.85 -43.72
N LEU A 33 28.30 -15.73 -44.15
CA LEU A 33 28.12 -14.44 -43.45
C LEU A 33 26.69 -13.92 -43.52
N SER A 34 25.99 -14.09 -44.65
CA SER A 34 24.60 -13.73 -44.77
C SER A 34 23.68 -14.61 -43.92
N ALA A 35 23.95 -15.93 -43.86
CA ALA A 35 23.21 -16.85 -43.00
C ALA A 35 23.45 -16.53 -41.51
N LEU A 36 24.67 -16.14 -41.13
CA LEU A 36 25.00 -15.75 -39.74
C LEU A 36 24.32 -14.44 -39.35
N CYS A 37 24.23 -13.44 -40.27
CA CYS A 37 23.54 -12.19 -40.02
C CYS A 37 22.02 -12.39 -39.86
N VAL A 38 21.41 -13.31 -40.65
CA VAL A 38 19.99 -13.65 -40.51
C VAL A 38 19.73 -14.38 -39.19
N ALA A 39 20.60 -15.30 -38.79
CA ALA A 39 20.50 -15.99 -37.52
C ALA A 39 20.62 -15.05 -36.31
N VAL A 40 21.55 -14.10 -36.35
CA VAL A 40 21.73 -13.08 -35.33
C VAL A 40 20.52 -12.13 -35.28
N SER A 41 19.93 -11.80 -36.42
CA SER A 41 18.73 -10.96 -36.49
C SER A 41 17.49 -11.68 -35.93
N LEU A 42 17.37 -12.99 -36.11
CA LEU A 42 16.29 -13.79 -35.54
C LEU A 42 16.41 -13.95 -34.02
N ILE A 43 17.66 -14.07 -33.51
CA ILE A 43 17.91 -14.14 -32.05
C ILE A 43 17.66 -12.78 -31.41
N ALA A 44 18.05 -11.68 -32.05
CA ALA A 44 17.77 -10.32 -31.57
C ALA A 44 16.27 -9.96 -31.62
N GLY A 45 15.51 -10.52 -32.59
CA GLY A 45 14.08 -10.32 -32.70
C GLY A 45 13.26 -11.02 -31.59
N CYS A 46 13.73 -12.18 -31.11
CA CYS A 46 13.07 -12.87 -29.99
C CYS A 46 13.37 -12.23 -28.63
N ALA A 47 14.46 -11.49 -28.48
CA ALA A 47 14.80 -10.77 -27.25
C ALA A 47 13.94 -9.51 -27.02
N HIS A 48 13.22 -9.02 -28.06
CA HIS A 48 12.33 -7.84 -27.95
C HIS A 48 10.90 -8.18 -27.57
N LEU A 49 10.51 -9.45 -27.43
CA LEU A 49 9.16 -9.87 -27.07
C LEU A 49 9.01 -10.31 -25.62
N THR A 50 10.08 -10.44 -24.88
CA THR A 50 9.97 -10.44 -23.42
C THR A 50 9.81 -8.99 -23.00
N LYS A 51 8.57 -8.58 -22.78
CA LYS A 51 8.19 -7.41 -22.03
C LYS A 51 8.83 -7.62 -20.65
N GLU A 52 10.09 -7.19 -20.53
CA GLU A 52 10.76 -7.07 -19.26
C GLU A 52 9.88 -6.14 -18.44
N SER A 53 9.06 -6.73 -17.60
CA SER A 53 8.53 -6.05 -16.43
C SER A 53 9.78 -5.62 -15.65
N ARG A 54 10.40 -4.54 -16.09
CA ARG A 54 11.36 -3.81 -15.28
C ARG A 54 10.61 -3.46 -14.03
N ASN A 55 10.83 -4.24 -13.02
CA ASN A 55 10.54 -3.88 -11.66
C ASN A 55 11.32 -2.58 -11.44
N LYS A 56 10.69 -1.45 -11.81
CA LYS A 56 11.23 -0.12 -11.50
C LYS A 56 11.25 -0.13 -9.99
N GLN A 57 12.43 -0.32 -9.43
CA GLN A 57 12.63 -0.17 -8.00
C GLN A 57 12.07 1.21 -7.64
N ASP A 58 10.98 1.20 -6.90
CA ASP A 58 10.32 2.43 -6.45
C ASP A 58 11.22 3.10 -5.41
N ASN A 59 11.99 4.08 -5.86
CA ASN A 59 12.96 4.80 -5.04
C ASN A 59 12.33 5.95 -4.24
N ARG A 60 10.99 6.07 -4.25
CA ARG A 60 10.32 7.08 -3.42
C ARG A 60 10.57 6.81 -1.94
N PRO A 61 10.75 7.86 -1.14
CA PRO A 61 10.80 7.70 0.31
C PRO A 61 9.53 7.01 0.80
N THR A 62 9.64 6.25 1.87
CA THR A 62 8.53 5.45 2.40
C THR A 62 7.89 6.16 3.58
N ILE A 63 6.54 6.13 3.63
CA ILE A 63 5.73 6.45 4.81
C ILE A 63 5.17 5.14 5.37
N ILE A 64 5.44 4.88 6.64
CA ILE A 64 4.92 3.71 7.36
C ILE A 64 3.66 4.11 8.10
N VAL A 65 2.53 3.56 7.67
CA VAL A 65 1.21 3.81 8.26
C VAL A 65 0.86 2.68 9.21
N GLY A 66 0.67 3.01 10.49
CA GLY A 66 0.15 2.08 11.49
C GLY A 66 -1.37 2.03 11.45
N SER A 67 -1.94 0.84 11.34
CA SER A 67 -3.37 0.64 11.29
C SER A 67 -3.79 -0.66 11.98
N ASP A 68 -5.01 -0.67 12.52
CA ASP A 68 -5.66 -1.88 13.00
C ASP A 68 -6.45 -2.53 11.86
N THR A 69 -6.95 -3.74 12.06
CA THR A 69 -7.84 -4.41 11.10
C THR A 69 -9.27 -3.92 11.27
N PHE A 70 -9.83 -3.27 10.26
CA PHE A 70 -11.19 -2.74 10.27
C PHE A 70 -11.83 -2.76 8.87
N PRO A 71 -12.30 -3.92 8.37
CA PRO A 71 -13.01 -3.99 7.10
C PRO A 71 -14.29 -3.12 7.12
N PRO A 72 -14.64 -2.46 6.01
CA PRO A 72 -13.98 -2.44 4.70
C PRO A 72 -12.92 -1.33 4.56
N TYR A 73 -12.52 -0.68 5.65
CA TYR A 73 -11.64 0.49 5.61
C TYR A 73 -10.16 0.11 5.49
N ASN A 74 -9.69 -0.77 6.36
CA ASN A 74 -8.32 -1.30 6.32
C ASN A 74 -8.31 -2.76 6.79
N TYR A 75 -7.74 -3.62 6.00
CA TYR A 75 -7.63 -5.05 6.26
C TYR A 75 -6.53 -5.66 5.38
N THR A 76 -6.25 -6.93 5.57
CA THR A 76 -5.36 -7.70 4.70
C THR A 76 -6.23 -8.58 3.81
N ASP A 77 -6.02 -8.51 2.48
CA ASP A 77 -6.74 -9.32 1.51
C ASP A 77 -6.29 -10.80 1.55
N GLU A 78 -6.92 -11.64 0.73
CA GLU A 78 -6.61 -13.07 0.60
C GLU A 78 -5.20 -13.37 0.11
N HIS A 79 -4.53 -12.38 -0.51
CA HIS A 79 -3.16 -12.46 -0.99
C HIS A 79 -2.13 -11.91 0.00
N GLY A 80 -2.57 -11.45 1.18
CA GLY A 80 -1.71 -10.87 2.19
C GLY A 80 -1.37 -9.39 1.98
N ASN A 81 -2.04 -8.70 1.03
CA ASN A 81 -1.78 -7.29 0.77
C ASN A 81 -2.70 -6.38 1.59
N PRO A 82 -2.22 -5.20 1.99
CA PRO A 82 -3.09 -4.17 2.56
C PRO A 82 -4.20 -3.79 1.57
N ALA A 83 -5.43 -3.72 2.06
CA ALA A 83 -6.61 -3.43 1.26
C ALA A 83 -7.63 -2.60 2.05
N GLY A 84 -8.55 -1.95 1.33
CA GLY A 84 -9.64 -1.17 1.90
C GLY A 84 -9.65 0.28 1.47
N ILE A 85 -10.67 1.00 1.94
CA ILE A 85 -10.93 2.40 1.58
C ILE A 85 -9.78 3.29 2.06
N ASP A 86 -9.40 3.15 3.33
CA ASP A 86 -8.34 3.96 3.95
C ASP A 86 -6.98 3.70 3.29
N VAL A 87 -6.69 2.44 2.93
CA VAL A 87 -5.46 2.07 2.22
C VAL A 87 -5.36 2.84 0.91
N LYS A 88 -6.42 2.84 0.10
CA LYS A 88 -6.43 3.53 -1.19
C LYS A 88 -6.32 5.05 -1.06
N ILE A 89 -7.01 5.64 -0.07
CA ILE A 89 -6.94 7.09 0.17
C ILE A 89 -5.53 7.48 0.59
N ALA A 90 -4.91 6.73 1.50
CA ALA A 90 -3.57 7.02 1.97
C ALA A 90 -2.51 6.83 0.87
N GLU A 91 -2.61 5.77 0.07
CA GLU A 91 -1.72 5.53 -1.08
C GLU A 91 -1.79 6.67 -2.09
N GLU A 92 -2.99 7.14 -2.41
CA GLU A 92 -3.19 8.27 -3.32
C GLU A 92 -2.64 9.57 -2.72
N ALA A 93 -3.00 9.89 -1.47
CA ALA A 93 -2.57 11.12 -0.82
C ALA A 93 -1.05 11.21 -0.68
N PHE A 94 -0.40 10.17 -0.18
CA PHE A 94 1.05 10.13 -0.04
C PHE A 94 1.75 10.00 -1.40
N GLY A 95 1.12 9.29 -2.35
CA GLY A 95 1.62 9.19 -3.72
C GLY A 95 1.73 10.53 -4.42
N GLN A 96 0.74 11.42 -4.26
CA GLN A 96 0.77 12.80 -4.77
C GLN A 96 1.89 13.64 -4.13
N LEU A 97 2.26 13.32 -2.90
CA LEU A 97 3.38 13.96 -2.19
C LEU A 97 4.75 13.32 -2.52
N GLY A 98 4.79 12.33 -3.39
CA GLY A 98 6.02 11.66 -3.81
C GLY A 98 6.51 10.56 -2.87
N TYR A 99 5.68 10.08 -1.97
CA TYR A 99 6.00 8.98 -1.06
C TYR A 99 5.42 7.64 -1.54
N ARG A 100 6.02 6.55 -1.07
CA ARG A 100 5.47 5.19 -1.15
C ARG A 100 4.90 4.83 0.22
N THR A 101 3.65 4.42 0.26
CA THR A 101 2.97 4.04 1.49
C THR A 101 3.21 2.56 1.82
N VAL A 102 3.49 2.27 3.09
CA VAL A 102 3.56 0.91 3.62
C VAL A 102 2.63 0.82 4.82
N PHE A 103 1.59 0.03 4.70
CA PHE A 103 0.71 -0.26 5.84
C PHE A 103 1.30 -1.34 6.72
N ARG A 104 1.22 -1.12 8.03
CA ARG A 104 1.63 -2.07 9.06
C ARG A 104 0.49 -2.29 10.01
N LYS A 105 0.03 -3.55 10.12
CA LYS A 105 -0.89 -3.93 11.20
C LYS A 105 -0.16 -3.77 12.53
N ILE A 106 -0.77 -3.04 13.44
CA ILE A 106 -0.21 -2.75 14.77
C ILE A 106 -1.15 -3.27 15.86
N ASP A 107 -0.58 -3.48 17.03
CA ASP A 107 -1.32 -3.55 18.27
C ASP A 107 -1.87 -2.14 18.57
N TRP A 108 -3.19 -2.00 18.58
CA TRP A 108 -3.84 -0.69 18.69
C TRP A 108 -3.55 0.01 20.02
N GLU A 109 -3.32 -0.74 21.08
CA GLU A 109 -2.97 -0.18 22.39
C GLU A 109 -1.61 0.50 22.38
N LYS A 110 -0.69 0.05 21.51
CA LYS A 110 0.67 0.57 21.38
C LYS A 110 0.83 1.66 20.32
N LYS A 111 -0.26 2.12 19.70
CA LYS A 111 -0.20 3.09 18.61
C LYS A 111 0.62 4.35 18.94
N ASP A 112 0.46 4.87 20.18
CA ASP A 112 1.11 6.07 20.64
C ASP A 112 2.63 5.85 20.80
N GLU A 113 3.02 4.76 21.48
CA GLU A 113 4.43 4.37 21.60
C GLU A 113 5.09 4.17 20.22
N LEU A 114 4.36 3.57 19.29
CA LEU A 114 4.89 3.26 17.97
C LEU A 114 5.13 4.53 17.14
N VAL A 115 4.24 5.53 17.20
CA VAL A 115 4.43 6.79 16.48
C VAL A 115 5.47 7.66 17.15
N GLU A 116 5.48 7.74 18.48
CA GLU A 116 6.47 8.51 19.25
C GLU A 116 7.89 7.98 19.07
N SER A 117 8.04 6.65 18.99
CA SER A 117 9.35 6.01 18.76
C SER A 117 9.80 6.03 17.29
N GLY A 118 8.97 6.51 16.36
CA GLY A 118 9.27 6.50 14.93
C GLY A 118 9.25 5.11 14.27
N LYS A 119 8.67 4.10 14.93
CA LYS A 119 8.47 2.77 14.35
C LYS A 119 7.38 2.78 13.27
N ILE A 120 6.45 3.72 13.36
CA ILE A 120 5.50 4.13 12.33
C ILE A 120 5.56 5.65 12.19
N ASP A 121 5.28 6.16 11.00
CA ASP A 121 5.32 7.61 10.74
C ASP A 121 3.98 8.28 11.05
N CYS A 122 2.89 7.56 10.91
CA CYS A 122 1.55 8.05 11.25
C CYS A 122 0.58 6.89 11.55
N ILE A 123 -0.54 7.26 12.18
CA ILE A 123 -1.68 6.39 12.45
C ILE A 123 -2.79 6.74 11.45
N TRP A 124 -3.35 5.74 10.76
CA TRP A 124 -4.47 5.92 9.85
C TRP A 124 -5.42 4.73 9.92
N GLY A 125 -6.70 4.99 10.14
CA GLY A 125 -7.71 3.93 10.17
C GLY A 125 -8.89 4.30 11.04
N CYS A 126 -9.82 5.13 10.52
CA CYS A 126 -11.05 5.53 11.24
C CYS A 126 -10.81 6.08 12.65
N PHE A 127 -9.67 6.74 12.88
CA PHE A 127 -9.27 7.24 14.17
C PHE A 127 -9.98 8.57 14.47
N SER A 128 -10.81 8.59 15.50
CA SER A 128 -11.61 9.77 15.85
C SER A 128 -10.76 10.89 16.44
N MET A 129 -10.92 12.10 15.90
CA MET A 129 -10.29 13.33 16.43
C MET A 129 -10.99 13.83 17.70
N GLU A 130 -12.27 13.49 17.89
CA GLU A 130 -13.09 14.01 18.98
C GLU A 130 -12.50 13.67 20.35
N GLY A 131 -12.26 14.70 21.16
CA GLY A 131 -11.67 14.59 22.49
C GLY A 131 -10.16 14.31 22.49
N ARG A 132 -9.48 14.36 21.32
CA ARG A 132 -8.03 14.07 21.16
C ARG A 132 -7.30 15.10 20.32
N THR A 133 -7.88 16.26 20.07
CA THR A 133 -7.32 17.29 19.19
C THR A 133 -5.98 17.84 19.69
N GLN A 134 -5.69 17.70 20.99
CA GLN A 134 -4.46 18.16 21.60
C GLN A 134 -3.39 17.06 21.73
N ASP A 135 -3.77 15.79 21.51
CA ASP A 135 -2.89 14.65 21.73
C ASP A 135 -2.05 14.33 20.49
N TYR A 136 -2.52 14.77 19.30
CA TYR A 136 -1.89 14.47 18.02
C TYR A 136 -1.83 15.68 17.10
N GLN A 137 -0.90 15.64 16.16
CA GLN A 137 -0.93 16.54 15.02
C GLN A 137 -1.82 15.91 13.93
N TRP A 138 -2.96 16.51 13.65
CA TRP A 138 -3.96 15.97 12.76
C TRP A 138 -3.84 16.50 11.33
N ALA A 139 -4.03 15.61 10.35
CA ALA A 139 -4.29 15.95 8.96
C ALA A 139 -5.69 15.42 8.58
N GLY A 140 -6.58 16.30 8.16
CA GLY A 140 -7.97 15.96 7.88
C GLY A 140 -8.96 16.76 8.74
N PRO A 141 -10.21 16.34 8.93
CA PRO A 141 -10.77 14.99 8.71
C PRO A 141 -10.98 14.64 7.22
N TYR A 142 -10.83 13.37 6.87
CA TYR A 142 -11.08 12.87 5.51
C TYR A 142 -12.43 12.13 5.40
N MET A 143 -13.04 11.78 6.55
CA MET A 143 -14.31 11.04 6.63
C MET A 143 -15.05 11.42 7.91
N VAL A 144 -16.37 11.27 7.87
CA VAL A 144 -17.25 11.42 9.04
C VAL A 144 -17.92 10.09 9.31
N SER A 145 -18.00 9.70 10.59
CA SER A 145 -18.68 8.48 11.04
C SER A 145 -19.42 8.74 12.35
N HIS A 146 -20.31 7.81 12.69
CA HIS A 146 -21.03 7.84 13.97
C HIS A 146 -20.68 6.62 14.79
N GLN A 147 -20.58 6.79 16.11
CA GLN A 147 -20.52 5.67 17.02
C GLN A 147 -21.92 5.05 17.15
N VAL A 148 -22.00 3.74 17.02
CA VAL A 148 -23.25 2.98 17.12
C VAL A 148 -23.06 1.80 18.06
N VAL A 149 -24.15 1.34 18.64
CA VAL A 149 -24.17 0.09 19.41
C VAL A 149 -24.74 -1.02 18.54
N ALA A 150 -23.98 -2.05 18.29
CA ALA A 150 -24.46 -3.25 17.61
C ALA A 150 -25.06 -4.19 18.65
N VAL A 151 -26.23 -4.74 18.35
CA VAL A 151 -26.95 -5.70 19.21
C VAL A 151 -27.47 -6.85 18.37
N ASP A 152 -27.75 -7.99 19.03
CA ASP A 152 -28.43 -9.09 18.34
C ASP A 152 -29.77 -8.60 17.76
N ALA A 153 -30.07 -9.00 16.53
CA ALA A 153 -31.29 -8.60 15.83
C ALA A 153 -32.58 -9.02 16.56
N LYS A 154 -32.50 -10.02 17.44
CA LYS A 154 -33.62 -10.50 18.26
C LYS A 154 -33.65 -9.85 19.63
N SER A 155 -32.71 -8.93 19.94
CA SER A 155 -32.70 -8.24 21.23
C SER A 155 -33.86 -7.26 21.35
N SER A 156 -34.21 -6.90 22.57
CA SER A 156 -35.18 -5.85 22.89
C SER A 156 -34.52 -4.48 23.09
N ILE A 157 -33.29 -4.27 22.60
CA ILE A 157 -32.55 -3.03 22.74
C ILE A 157 -32.77 -2.20 21.48
N TYR A 158 -33.53 -1.10 21.61
CA TYR A 158 -33.85 -0.19 20.49
C TYR A 158 -33.33 1.23 20.74
N HIS A 159 -33.09 1.58 22.01
CA HIS A 159 -32.68 2.93 22.44
C HIS A 159 -31.46 2.82 23.35
N LEU A 160 -30.67 3.89 23.45
CA LEU A 160 -29.53 3.94 24.36
C LEU A 160 -29.96 3.73 25.83
N SER A 161 -31.15 4.14 26.23
CA SER A 161 -31.69 3.87 27.56
C SER A 161 -31.81 2.40 27.91
N ASP A 162 -31.97 1.52 26.91
CA ASP A 162 -32.14 0.09 27.10
C ASP A 162 -30.80 -0.62 27.44
N LEU A 163 -29.69 0.11 27.33
CA LEU A 163 -28.37 -0.34 27.75
C LEU A 163 -28.19 -0.34 29.27
N LYS A 164 -29.17 0.24 30.04
CA LYS A 164 -29.12 0.21 31.48
C LYS A 164 -28.96 -1.23 31.98
N ASP A 165 -28.00 -1.42 32.89
CA ASP A 165 -27.66 -2.69 33.51
C ASP A 165 -27.23 -3.81 32.50
N LYS A 166 -26.91 -3.46 31.27
CA LYS A 166 -26.33 -4.37 30.26
C LYS A 166 -24.82 -4.47 30.37
N ILE A 167 -24.28 -5.50 29.78
CA ILE A 167 -22.84 -5.71 29.61
C ILE A 167 -22.47 -5.20 28.21
N ILE A 168 -21.46 -4.37 28.15
CA ILE A 168 -20.96 -3.76 26.90
C ILE A 168 -19.56 -4.29 26.59
N ALA A 169 -19.33 -4.67 25.35
CA ALA A 169 -18.02 -5.03 24.83
C ALA A 169 -17.49 -3.90 23.93
N VAL A 170 -16.26 -3.50 24.13
CA VAL A 170 -15.59 -2.44 23.35
C VAL A 170 -14.14 -2.83 23.04
N GLN A 171 -13.55 -2.21 22.05
CA GLN A 171 -12.11 -2.31 21.84
C GLN A 171 -11.39 -1.30 22.74
N SER A 172 -10.28 -1.72 23.35
CA SER A 172 -9.43 -0.89 24.20
C SER A 172 -8.89 0.33 23.47
N THR A 173 -8.70 1.41 24.21
CA THR A 173 -8.15 2.71 23.74
C THR A 173 -8.94 3.37 22.60
N THR A 174 -10.21 2.98 22.43
CA THR A 174 -11.10 3.56 21.42
C THR A 174 -12.06 4.61 22.01
N LYS A 175 -12.72 5.39 21.15
CA LYS A 175 -13.72 6.37 21.60
C LYS A 175 -14.93 5.73 22.30
N PRO A 176 -15.50 4.58 21.84
CA PRO A 176 -16.55 3.88 22.61
C PRO A 176 -16.15 3.51 24.03
N GLU A 177 -14.94 3.01 24.23
CA GLU A 177 -14.45 2.71 25.56
C GLU A 177 -14.45 3.95 26.46
N MET A 178 -13.91 5.07 25.96
CA MET A 178 -13.89 6.32 26.71
C MET A 178 -15.31 6.78 27.09
N ILE A 179 -16.25 6.69 26.15
CA ILE A 179 -17.65 7.09 26.38
C ILE A 179 -18.25 6.30 27.55
N PHE A 180 -18.11 4.98 27.55
CA PHE A 180 -18.69 4.14 28.60
C PHE A 180 -17.95 4.21 29.93
N LEU A 181 -16.61 4.26 29.93
CA LEU A 181 -15.82 4.31 31.17
C LEU A 181 -15.93 5.69 31.84
N LYS A 182 -15.96 6.77 31.07
CA LYS A 182 -16.09 8.14 31.60
C LYS A 182 -17.52 8.59 31.77
N GLN A 183 -18.49 7.78 31.37
CA GLN A 183 -19.94 8.15 31.38
C GLN A 183 -20.17 9.45 30.59
N GLU A 184 -19.54 9.61 29.44
CA GLU A 184 -19.69 10.79 28.59
C GLU A 184 -21.07 10.80 27.91
N GLY A 185 -21.73 11.97 27.88
CA GLY A 185 -23.05 12.15 27.25
C GLY A 185 -24.20 11.53 28.04
N ASN A 186 -25.34 11.32 27.35
CA ASN A 186 -26.59 10.81 27.96
C ASN A 186 -26.70 9.29 27.89
N ILE A 187 -25.59 8.57 28.16
CA ILE A 187 -25.63 7.10 28.20
C ILE A 187 -26.08 6.63 29.61
N PRO A 188 -26.89 5.58 29.70
CA PRO A 188 -27.28 5.02 30.98
C PRO A 188 -26.09 4.31 31.64
N ARG A 189 -26.16 4.14 32.96
CA ARG A 189 -25.21 3.31 33.70
C ARG A 189 -25.37 1.87 33.28
N VAL A 190 -24.30 1.28 32.71
CA VAL A 190 -24.24 -0.10 32.30
C VAL A 190 -23.74 -0.99 33.46
N LYS A 191 -24.00 -2.29 33.40
CA LYS A 191 -23.55 -3.25 34.42
C LYS A 191 -22.03 -3.40 34.44
N SER A 192 -21.44 -3.56 33.28
CA SER A 192 -19.98 -3.65 33.10
C SER A 192 -19.58 -3.32 31.67
N VAL A 193 -18.32 -2.90 31.50
CA VAL A 193 -17.67 -2.72 30.22
C VAL A 193 -16.51 -3.68 30.14
N TYR A 194 -16.47 -4.51 29.11
CA TYR A 194 -15.36 -5.39 28.79
C TYR A 194 -14.56 -4.80 27.63
N SER A 195 -13.30 -4.50 27.88
CA SER A 195 -12.38 -3.97 26.87
C SER A 195 -11.52 -5.10 26.32
N PHE A 196 -11.44 -5.19 24.99
CA PHE A 196 -10.67 -6.18 24.25
C PHE A 196 -9.58 -5.49 23.43
N GLU A 197 -8.38 -6.06 23.39
CA GLU A 197 -7.27 -5.56 22.59
C GLU A 197 -7.62 -5.56 21.09
N ASN A 198 -8.26 -6.63 20.63
CA ASN A 198 -8.65 -6.82 19.24
C ASN A 198 -10.16 -6.80 19.07
N ARG A 199 -10.63 -6.05 18.07
CA ARG A 199 -12.05 -5.96 17.71
C ARG A 199 -12.64 -7.31 17.31
N GLU A 200 -11.85 -8.18 16.71
CA GLU A 200 -12.28 -9.53 16.31
C GLU A 200 -12.86 -10.35 17.47
N TYR A 201 -12.35 -10.14 18.68
CA TYR A 201 -12.86 -10.83 19.89
C TYR A 201 -14.24 -10.36 20.35
N ILE A 202 -14.73 -9.23 19.83
CA ILE A 202 -16.04 -8.70 20.21
C ILE A 202 -17.16 -9.38 19.43
N TYR A 203 -16.88 -9.81 18.20
CA TYR A 203 -17.88 -10.41 17.30
C TYR A 203 -17.90 -11.95 17.37
N GLY A 204 -16.97 -12.56 18.06
CA GLY A 204 -16.67 -13.92 18.49
C GLY A 204 -17.18 -15.11 17.96
#